data_25b83adc9230128bab1b1ef1136f09f8
#
_entry.id   25b83adc9230128bab1b1ef1136f09f8
#
_cell.length_a   1.000
_cell.length_b   1.000
_cell.length_c   1.000
_cell.angle_alpha   90.00
_cell.angle_beta   90.00
_cell.angle_gamma   90.00
#
_symmetry.space_group_name_H-M   'P 1'
#
loop_
_entity.id
_entity.type
_entity.pdbx_description
1 polymer ?
#
loop_
_entity_poly.entity_id
_entity_poly.type
_entity_poly.pdbx_seq_one_letter_code
_entity_poly.pdbx_strand_id
1 'polypeptide(L)'
;MNILSINQISHAFGGPKLLDTTSLQIESGDRICLLGRNGAGKSTLLHLINNDFAPDSGSVIRNQGVTTAYVPQEFPALWKGTIRQQLQQILAKEQLEPHAADVRIEQTLTQMNLDPDVELETLSGGLKRRVLLAAALVKDPDLLLLDEPTNHLDIKAICWLESFLLRLRKTLIFISHDRTFTRNLATRIIELDRGQLNDYRCDYATFLQRRQDVLHSEDKAWARFDQKLAEEEIWIRKGIKARRTRNMGRVRDLLKLREERRQRRDRTGQVRLQLETGQRSGQMVVETEQLSFKYGDDLIIDSLNLRIMRGDRIGLIGPNGSGKTTLLKVLTEELQPSSGTLRHGTNLQITYFDQLRDQLDEDRTVKQNIADDHDQVLINGTARHIYGYLQDFLFTPERARTPVRVLSGGEKNRLLLAKLFTRPANLLILDEPTNDLDMETLDLLEELLLDYQGTVLLVSHDRSFLNNVVTSSLIFDGSGKVEEVIGGYDDWLATQPEIIAPAKKEKLNPAPRKQRPRKLSFKEKQELEKLPQQIDALETEQAELHEKMADPTLYKEGDGTLITTMKERLAKIEITLEADYQRWEELDQIPE
;
A
#
# COMPACT_ATOMS: atom_id res chain seq x y z
N MET A 1 22.79 8.89 14.37
CA MET A 1 24.04 9.37 13.73
C MET A 1 23.77 9.53 12.25
N ASN A 2 24.05 10.73 11.67
CA ASN A 2 23.82 10.97 10.25
C ASN A 2 24.81 10.13 9.42
N ILE A 3 24.34 9.33 8.47
CA ILE A 3 25.18 8.48 7.60
C ILE A 3 25.30 9.07 6.19
N LEU A 4 24.29 9.81 5.73
CA LEU A 4 24.25 10.42 4.41
C LEU A 4 23.44 11.70 4.42
N SER A 5 23.94 12.75 3.73
CA SER A 5 23.25 14.02 3.55
C SER A 5 23.15 14.37 2.07
N ILE A 6 21.95 14.70 1.65
CA ILE A 6 21.64 15.26 0.33
C ILE A 6 21.46 16.77 0.51
N ASN A 7 22.22 17.56 -0.23
CA ASN A 7 22.21 19.01 -0.12
C ASN A 7 21.81 19.65 -1.44
N GLN A 8 20.60 20.23 -1.47
CA GLN A 8 20.06 21.03 -2.57
C GLN A 8 20.28 20.43 -3.96
N ILE A 9 20.00 19.12 -4.11
CA ILE A 9 20.15 18.45 -5.40
C ILE A 9 19.02 18.83 -6.35
N SER A 10 19.39 19.05 -7.63
CA SER A 10 18.43 19.13 -8.74
C SER A 10 18.89 18.20 -9.85
N HIS A 11 17.92 17.54 -10.51
CA HIS A 11 18.22 16.64 -11.62
C HIS A 11 17.05 16.56 -12.61
N ALA A 12 17.38 16.49 -13.92
CA ALA A 12 16.43 16.36 -15.01
C ALA A 12 17.01 15.54 -16.17
N PHE A 13 16.19 14.74 -16.83
CA PHE A 13 16.55 14.01 -18.06
C PHE A 13 16.03 14.73 -19.32
N GLY A 14 16.49 15.97 -19.56
CA GLY A 14 16.10 16.75 -20.75
C GLY A 14 14.64 17.23 -20.79
N GLY A 15 13.89 17.07 -19.70
CA GLY A 15 12.50 17.47 -19.51
C GLY A 15 12.31 18.32 -18.25
N PRO A 16 11.10 18.32 -17.68
CA PRO A 16 10.86 18.95 -16.37
C PRO A 16 11.77 18.35 -15.30
N LYS A 17 12.22 19.17 -14.36
CA LYS A 17 13.04 18.70 -13.24
C LYS A 17 12.29 17.63 -12.46
N LEU A 18 12.91 16.47 -12.26
CA LEU A 18 12.43 15.39 -11.41
C LEU A 18 12.71 15.69 -9.93
N LEU A 19 13.88 16.28 -9.64
CA LEU A 19 14.28 16.78 -8.34
C LEU A 19 14.62 18.25 -8.48
N ASP A 20 14.11 19.09 -7.59
CA ASP A 20 14.33 20.53 -7.64
C ASP A 20 14.73 21.07 -6.28
N THR A 21 16.03 21.32 -6.09
CA THR A 21 16.65 21.90 -4.88
C THR A 21 16.28 21.13 -3.61
N THR A 22 16.26 19.78 -3.68
CA THR A 22 15.86 18.92 -2.56
C THR A 22 17.00 18.64 -1.60
N SER A 23 16.67 18.57 -0.31
CA SER A 23 17.62 18.24 0.76
C SER A 23 17.05 17.15 1.66
N LEU A 24 17.90 16.21 2.10
CA LEU A 24 17.52 15.09 2.96
C LEU A 24 18.70 14.65 3.82
N GLN A 25 18.43 14.28 5.07
CA GLN A 25 19.39 13.65 5.96
C GLN A 25 18.92 12.26 6.35
N ILE A 26 19.81 11.27 6.29
CA ILE A 26 19.54 9.86 6.60
C ILE A 26 20.35 9.50 7.82
N GLU A 27 19.66 8.99 8.85
CA GLU A 27 20.25 8.59 10.11
C GLU A 27 20.43 7.07 10.18
N SER A 28 21.41 6.62 10.95
CA SER A 28 21.65 5.18 11.16
C SER A 28 20.44 4.53 11.83
N GLY A 29 19.96 3.42 11.25
CA GLY A 29 18.80 2.68 11.73
C GLY A 29 17.45 3.18 11.22
N ASP A 30 17.41 4.26 10.41
CA ASP A 30 16.19 4.69 9.75
C ASP A 30 15.67 3.61 8.80
N ARG A 31 14.36 3.40 8.79
CA ARG A 31 13.63 2.61 7.78
C ARG A 31 12.69 3.54 7.04
N ILE A 32 13.19 4.07 5.93
CA ILE A 32 12.55 5.13 5.16
C ILE A 32 11.77 4.50 4.01
N CYS A 33 10.46 4.75 3.95
CA CYS A 33 9.66 4.49 2.76
C CYS A 33 9.62 5.74 1.88
N LEU A 34 10.04 5.62 0.63
CA LEU A 34 9.97 6.68 -0.37
C LEU A 34 8.70 6.52 -1.21
N LEU A 35 7.74 7.40 -0.99
CA LEU A 35 6.46 7.44 -1.68
C LEU A 35 6.45 8.53 -2.76
N GLY A 36 5.54 8.39 -3.71
CA GLY A 36 5.31 9.37 -4.78
C GLY A 36 4.75 8.70 -6.04
N ARG A 37 4.25 9.50 -6.96
CA ARG A 37 3.69 9.01 -8.23
C ARG A 37 4.71 8.24 -9.05
N ASN A 38 4.23 7.36 -9.94
CA ASN A 38 5.10 6.72 -10.93
C ASN A 38 5.67 7.78 -11.88
N GLY A 39 7.00 7.68 -12.12
CA GLY A 39 7.72 8.68 -12.91
C GLY A 39 8.10 9.98 -12.15
N ALA A 40 7.81 10.11 -10.86
CA ALA A 40 8.19 11.27 -10.06
C ALA A 40 9.70 11.41 -9.82
N GLY A 41 10.49 10.35 -10.06
CA GLY A 41 11.93 10.34 -9.85
C GLY A 41 12.40 9.56 -8.62
N LYS A 42 11.56 8.65 -8.07
CA LYS A 42 11.89 7.82 -6.90
C LYS A 42 13.14 6.97 -7.13
N SER A 43 13.16 6.15 -8.18
CA SER A 43 14.32 5.31 -8.54
C SER A 43 15.54 6.16 -8.90
N THR A 44 15.33 7.31 -9.56
CA THR A 44 16.40 8.29 -9.84
C THR A 44 17.06 8.77 -8.54
N LEU A 45 16.28 9.06 -7.50
CA LEU A 45 16.81 9.45 -6.19
C LEU A 45 17.60 8.30 -5.55
N LEU A 46 17.13 7.04 -5.63
CA LEU A 46 17.91 5.89 -5.15
C LEU A 46 19.24 5.72 -5.89
N HIS A 47 19.25 5.90 -7.20
CA HIS A 47 20.48 5.84 -8.01
C HIS A 47 21.47 6.97 -7.66
N LEU A 48 20.98 8.20 -7.40
CA LEU A 48 21.81 9.30 -6.91
C LEU A 48 22.38 8.99 -5.51
N ILE A 49 21.57 8.43 -4.62
CA ILE A 49 22.03 7.96 -3.31
C ILE A 49 23.04 6.82 -3.46
N ASN A 50 22.86 5.90 -4.41
CA ASN A 50 23.83 4.83 -4.68
C ASN A 50 25.11 5.32 -5.37
N ASN A 51 25.11 6.56 -5.90
CA ASN A 51 26.22 7.17 -6.66
C ASN A 51 26.45 6.53 -8.04
N ASP A 52 25.38 6.07 -8.66
CA ASP A 52 25.46 5.52 -10.02
C ASP A 52 25.70 6.63 -11.04
N PHE A 53 25.24 7.86 -10.75
CA PHE A 53 25.50 9.08 -11.49
C PHE A 53 25.44 10.32 -10.59
N ALA A 54 26.00 11.43 -11.05
CA ALA A 54 26.00 12.69 -10.32
C ALA A 54 24.71 13.52 -10.58
N PRO A 55 24.23 14.30 -9.61
CA PRO A 55 23.14 15.27 -9.84
C PRO A 55 23.61 16.43 -10.73
N ASP A 56 22.66 17.11 -11.41
CA ASP A 56 22.97 18.31 -12.23
C ASP A 56 23.46 19.47 -11.36
N SER A 57 22.93 19.58 -10.13
CA SER A 57 23.40 20.56 -9.13
C SER A 57 23.21 20.02 -7.72
N GLY A 58 23.93 20.60 -6.75
CA GLY A 58 23.96 20.14 -5.36
C GLY A 58 24.95 19.01 -5.15
N SER A 59 24.87 18.32 -4.00
CA SER A 59 25.79 17.25 -3.66
C SER A 59 25.16 16.18 -2.76
N VAL A 60 25.62 14.94 -2.90
CA VAL A 60 25.34 13.83 -1.98
C VAL A 60 26.60 13.57 -1.19
N ILE A 61 26.57 13.80 0.12
CA ILE A 61 27.70 13.65 1.03
C ILE A 61 27.46 12.39 1.88
N ARG A 62 28.38 11.45 1.83
CA ARG A 62 28.41 10.25 2.67
C ARG A 62 29.47 10.40 3.75
N ASN A 63 29.18 9.87 4.93
CA ASN A 63 30.23 9.76 5.97
C ASN A 63 31.29 8.75 5.54
N GLN A 64 32.52 8.96 6.01
CA GLN A 64 33.63 8.05 5.71
C GLN A 64 33.28 6.62 6.18
N GLY A 65 33.52 5.65 5.30
CA GLY A 65 33.31 4.23 5.57
C GLY A 65 31.87 3.73 5.38
N VAL A 66 30.89 4.59 5.10
CA VAL A 66 29.51 4.16 4.84
C VAL A 66 29.41 3.50 3.47
N THR A 67 28.96 2.25 3.47
CA THR A 67 28.74 1.42 2.28
C THR A 67 27.26 1.38 1.92
N THR A 68 26.96 1.42 0.61
CA THR A 68 25.59 1.33 0.11
C THR A 68 25.45 0.13 -0.82
N ALA A 69 24.28 -0.51 -0.80
CA ALA A 69 23.92 -1.52 -1.79
C ALA A 69 22.52 -1.28 -2.32
N TYR A 70 22.34 -1.46 -3.62
CA TYR A 70 21.09 -1.26 -4.32
C TYR A 70 20.52 -2.60 -4.79
N VAL A 71 19.24 -2.83 -4.54
CA VAL A 71 18.46 -3.97 -5.02
C VAL A 71 17.51 -3.47 -6.09
N PRO A 72 17.73 -3.82 -7.36
CA PRO A 72 16.89 -3.35 -8.47
C PRO A 72 15.51 -3.98 -8.46
N GLN A 73 14.57 -3.34 -9.15
CA GLN A 73 13.21 -3.85 -9.34
C GLN A 73 13.21 -5.16 -10.13
N GLU A 74 13.99 -5.23 -11.23
CA GLU A 74 14.06 -6.39 -12.10
C GLU A 74 15.31 -7.21 -11.87
N PHE A 75 15.21 -8.52 -12.15
CA PHE A 75 16.34 -9.43 -12.09
C PHE A 75 17.24 -9.19 -13.31
N PRO A 76 18.57 -8.94 -13.12
CA PRO A 76 19.46 -8.63 -14.24
C PRO A 76 19.56 -9.78 -15.25
N ALA A 77 19.18 -9.52 -16.50
CA ALA A 77 19.19 -10.54 -17.57
C ALA A 77 20.61 -11.08 -17.90
N LEU A 78 21.64 -10.34 -17.52
CA LEU A 78 23.05 -10.73 -17.75
C LEU A 78 23.58 -11.76 -16.73
N TRP A 79 22.86 -12.00 -15.63
CA TRP A 79 23.28 -12.95 -14.61
C TRP A 79 23.05 -14.39 -15.08
N LYS A 80 24.13 -15.19 -15.08
CA LYS A 80 24.14 -16.59 -15.52
C LYS A 80 24.91 -17.46 -14.55
N GLY A 81 24.68 -18.77 -14.62
CA GLY A 81 25.35 -19.76 -13.78
C GLY A 81 24.69 -19.96 -12.43
N THR A 82 25.44 -20.45 -11.44
CA THR A 82 24.90 -20.76 -10.12
C THR A 82 24.86 -19.54 -9.20
N ILE A 83 24.04 -19.61 -8.14
CA ILE A 83 23.94 -18.55 -7.13
C ILE A 83 25.31 -18.26 -6.51
N ARG A 84 26.06 -19.30 -6.15
CA ARG A 84 27.43 -19.17 -5.60
C ARG A 84 28.37 -18.42 -6.54
N GLN A 85 28.40 -18.80 -7.81
CA GLN A 85 29.26 -18.15 -8.81
C GLN A 85 28.96 -16.66 -8.94
N GLN A 86 27.69 -16.31 -8.92
CA GLN A 86 27.27 -14.91 -9.01
C GLN A 86 27.71 -14.09 -7.78
N LEU A 87 27.55 -14.64 -6.57
CA LEU A 87 28.00 -13.96 -5.35
C LEU A 87 29.52 -13.83 -5.30
N GLN A 88 30.28 -14.83 -5.79
CA GLN A 88 31.74 -14.75 -5.93
C GLN A 88 32.15 -13.64 -6.90
N GLN A 89 31.50 -13.52 -8.06
CA GLN A 89 31.76 -12.44 -9.02
C GLN A 89 31.52 -11.05 -8.43
N ILE A 90 30.49 -10.90 -7.58
CA ILE A 90 30.16 -9.63 -6.91
C ILE A 90 31.28 -9.26 -5.90
N LEU A 91 31.72 -10.21 -5.07
CA LEU A 91 32.75 -9.97 -4.08
C LEU A 91 34.14 -9.84 -4.68
N ALA A 92 34.43 -10.45 -5.83
CA ALA A 92 35.71 -10.32 -6.51
C ALA A 92 36.10 -8.86 -6.83
N LYS A 93 35.10 -7.97 -6.91
CA LYS A 93 35.31 -6.52 -7.11
C LYS A 93 35.72 -5.77 -5.83
N GLU A 94 35.63 -6.41 -4.66
CA GLU A 94 35.82 -5.74 -3.34
C GLU A 94 37.16 -6.05 -2.68
N GLN A 95 38.11 -6.67 -3.39
CA GLN A 95 39.49 -6.95 -2.91
C GLN A 95 39.54 -7.66 -1.54
N LEU A 96 38.54 -8.51 -1.24
CA LEU A 96 38.53 -9.32 -0.03
C LEU A 96 39.46 -10.53 -0.15
N GLU A 97 40.01 -10.96 0.98
CA GLU A 97 40.73 -12.24 1.07
C GLU A 97 39.78 -13.39 0.64
N PRO A 98 40.24 -14.36 -0.18
CA PRO A 98 39.37 -15.42 -0.70
C PRO A 98 38.61 -16.19 0.38
N HIS A 99 39.27 -16.51 1.48
CA HIS A 99 38.62 -17.20 2.61
C HIS A 99 37.54 -16.35 3.29
N ALA A 100 37.76 -15.05 3.45
CA ALA A 100 36.78 -14.14 4.02
C ALA A 100 35.55 -13.98 3.09
N ALA A 101 35.79 -13.97 1.77
CA ALA A 101 34.74 -13.94 0.78
C ALA A 101 33.84 -15.20 0.84
N ASP A 102 34.45 -16.39 0.90
CA ASP A 102 33.71 -17.66 1.00
C ASP A 102 32.87 -17.74 2.29
N VAL A 103 33.42 -17.32 3.42
CA VAL A 103 32.69 -17.29 4.70
C VAL A 103 31.47 -16.35 4.60
N ARG A 104 31.60 -15.16 3.99
CA ARG A 104 30.49 -14.24 3.79
C ARG A 104 29.42 -14.80 2.87
N ILE A 105 29.80 -15.48 1.80
CA ILE A 105 28.89 -16.14 0.87
C ILE A 105 28.07 -17.19 1.61
N GLU A 106 28.74 -18.11 2.35
CA GLU A 106 28.04 -19.16 3.10
C GLU A 106 27.09 -18.61 4.17
N GLN A 107 27.50 -17.57 4.89
CA GLN A 107 26.66 -16.88 5.85
C GLN A 107 25.41 -16.28 5.17
N THR A 108 25.60 -15.61 4.04
CA THR A 108 24.50 -14.98 3.29
C THR A 108 23.55 -16.01 2.72
N LEU A 109 24.07 -17.09 2.11
CA LEU A 109 23.26 -18.20 1.57
C LEU A 109 22.42 -18.86 2.66
N THR A 110 23.04 -19.15 3.81
CA THR A 110 22.35 -19.72 4.97
C THR A 110 21.26 -18.78 5.50
N GLN A 111 21.56 -17.48 5.61
CA GLN A 111 20.63 -16.47 6.09
C GLN A 111 19.41 -16.31 5.15
N MET A 112 19.63 -16.45 3.84
CA MET A 112 18.59 -16.36 2.81
C MET A 112 17.89 -17.69 2.54
N ASN A 113 18.36 -18.79 3.13
CA ASN A 113 17.92 -20.15 2.84
C ASN A 113 17.96 -20.44 1.31
N LEU A 114 19.11 -20.21 0.71
CA LEU A 114 19.39 -20.42 -0.71
C LEU A 114 20.34 -21.59 -0.89
N ASP A 115 20.05 -22.47 -1.85
CA ASP A 115 20.94 -23.53 -2.29
C ASP A 115 21.99 -22.94 -3.25
N PRO A 116 23.30 -23.04 -2.93
CA PRO A 116 24.37 -22.42 -3.70
C PRO A 116 24.49 -22.89 -5.15
N ASP A 117 24.09 -24.15 -5.42
CA ASP A 117 24.37 -24.83 -6.68
C ASP A 117 23.22 -24.74 -7.69
N VAL A 118 22.10 -24.12 -7.30
CA VAL A 118 20.95 -23.91 -8.19
C VAL A 118 21.28 -22.86 -9.25
N GLU A 119 20.89 -23.16 -10.49
CA GLU A 119 21.05 -22.25 -11.63
C GLU A 119 20.04 -21.09 -11.56
N LEU A 120 20.51 -19.87 -11.86
CA LEU A 120 19.72 -18.64 -11.78
C LEU A 120 18.53 -18.63 -12.76
N GLU A 121 18.65 -19.35 -13.87
CA GLU A 121 17.59 -19.40 -14.91
C GLU A 121 16.36 -20.20 -14.44
N THR A 122 16.55 -21.19 -13.56
CA THR A 122 15.49 -22.07 -13.06
C THR A 122 14.71 -21.51 -11.87
N LEU A 123 15.15 -20.37 -11.34
CA LEU A 123 14.61 -19.81 -10.11
C LEU A 123 13.20 -19.23 -10.30
N SER A 124 12.31 -19.51 -9.33
CA SER A 124 11.04 -18.82 -9.21
C SER A 124 11.23 -17.31 -8.88
N GLY A 125 10.22 -16.48 -9.13
CA GLY A 125 10.27 -15.04 -8.84
C GLY A 125 10.68 -14.72 -7.40
N GLY A 126 10.13 -15.46 -6.42
CA GLY A 126 10.48 -15.29 -5.01
C GLY A 126 11.94 -15.66 -4.69
N LEU A 127 12.46 -16.71 -5.31
CA LEU A 127 13.88 -17.09 -5.16
C LEU A 127 14.80 -16.09 -5.85
N LYS A 128 14.45 -15.59 -7.05
CA LYS A 128 15.18 -14.52 -7.73
C LYS A 128 15.31 -13.29 -6.83
N ARG A 129 14.24 -12.91 -6.13
CA ARG A 129 14.25 -11.78 -5.20
C ARG A 129 15.19 -12.03 -4.00
N ARG A 130 15.19 -13.25 -3.45
CA ARG A 130 16.13 -13.63 -2.38
C ARG A 130 17.58 -13.55 -2.86
N VAL A 131 17.86 -13.95 -4.09
CA VAL A 131 19.20 -13.85 -4.68
C VAL A 131 19.63 -12.40 -4.87
N LEU A 132 18.75 -11.52 -5.32
CA LEU A 132 19.03 -10.07 -5.39
C LEU A 132 19.38 -9.48 -4.03
N LEU A 133 18.62 -9.86 -2.99
CA LEU A 133 18.91 -9.45 -1.62
C LEU A 133 20.24 -10.02 -1.12
N ALA A 134 20.51 -11.30 -1.40
CA ALA A 134 21.79 -11.93 -1.07
C ALA A 134 22.96 -11.19 -1.72
N ALA A 135 22.82 -10.83 -2.99
CA ALA A 135 23.82 -10.08 -3.76
C ALA A 135 24.12 -8.68 -3.18
N ALA A 136 23.10 -8.03 -2.62
CA ALA A 136 23.27 -6.75 -1.94
C ALA A 136 23.89 -6.93 -0.55
N LEU A 137 23.45 -7.92 0.21
CA LEU A 137 23.85 -8.14 1.60
C LEU A 137 25.21 -8.79 1.77
N VAL A 138 25.67 -9.55 0.78
CA VAL A 138 27.01 -10.16 0.80
C VAL A 138 28.12 -9.12 0.92
N LYS A 139 27.85 -7.87 0.52
CA LYS A 139 28.74 -6.71 0.69
C LYS A 139 28.73 -6.11 2.08
N ASP A 140 27.83 -6.56 2.96
CA ASP A 140 27.59 -6.04 4.31
C ASP A 140 27.34 -4.51 4.35
N PRO A 141 26.39 -3.97 3.58
CA PRO A 141 26.18 -2.53 3.48
C PRO A 141 25.63 -1.93 4.77
N ASP A 142 25.95 -0.65 5.03
CA ASP A 142 25.34 0.14 6.12
C ASP A 142 23.97 0.67 5.72
N LEU A 143 23.77 0.97 4.43
CA LEU A 143 22.53 1.45 3.83
C LEU A 143 22.10 0.54 2.69
N LEU A 144 20.91 -0.04 2.82
CA LEU A 144 20.30 -0.88 1.79
C LEU A 144 19.17 -0.10 1.09
N LEU A 145 19.26 -0.03 -0.23
CA LEU A 145 18.31 0.65 -1.11
C LEU A 145 17.49 -0.41 -1.86
N LEU A 146 16.16 -0.40 -1.70
CA LEU A 146 15.27 -1.39 -2.29
C LEU A 146 14.29 -0.69 -3.23
N ASP A 147 14.32 -1.06 -4.51
CA ASP A 147 13.38 -0.53 -5.50
C ASP A 147 12.27 -1.55 -5.76
N GLU A 148 11.04 -1.22 -5.36
CA GLU A 148 9.83 -2.05 -5.46
C GLU A 148 10.06 -3.52 -5.05
N PRO A 149 10.53 -3.80 -3.80
CA PRO A 149 10.93 -5.14 -3.39
C PRO A 149 9.77 -6.15 -3.34
N THR A 150 8.54 -5.70 -3.32
CA THR A 150 7.33 -6.54 -3.20
C THR A 150 6.68 -6.90 -4.53
N ASN A 151 7.05 -6.22 -5.64
CA ASN A 151 6.46 -6.47 -6.96
C ASN A 151 6.66 -7.91 -7.43
N HIS A 152 5.62 -8.50 -8.01
CA HIS A 152 5.57 -9.87 -8.53
C HIS A 152 5.85 -10.98 -7.51
N LEU A 153 5.86 -10.66 -6.22
CA LEU A 153 5.98 -11.64 -5.14
C LEU A 153 4.61 -12.09 -4.66
N ASP A 154 4.49 -13.39 -4.37
CA ASP A 154 3.31 -13.89 -3.67
C ASP A 154 3.32 -13.46 -2.18
N ILE A 155 2.15 -13.53 -1.55
CA ILE A 155 1.98 -13.06 -0.17
C ILE A 155 2.94 -13.77 0.81
N LYS A 156 3.23 -15.06 0.60
CA LYS A 156 4.20 -15.81 1.44
C LYS A 156 5.61 -15.22 1.33
N ALA A 157 6.04 -14.89 0.12
CA ALA A 157 7.34 -14.27 -0.13
C ALA A 157 7.40 -12.83 0.43
N ILE A 158 6.31 -12.06 0.33
CA ILE A 158 6.20 -10.72 0.94
C ILE A 158 6.31 -10.81 2.46
N CYS A 159 5.56 -11.70 3.12
CA CYS A 159 5.62 -11.89 4.57
C CYS A 159 7.02 -12.35 5.04
N TRP A 160 7.67 -13.22 4.26
CA TRP A 160 9.05 -13.62 4.54
C TRP A 160 10.00 -12.42 4.44
N LEU A 161 9.91 -11.63 3.35
CA LEU A 161 10.73 -10.44 3.13
C LEU A 161 10.55 -9.41 4.25
N GLU A 162 9.32 -9.13 4.63
CA GLU A 162 8.96 -8.25 5.74
C GLU A 162 9.61 -8.69 7.05
N SER A 163 9.42 -9.96 7.42
CA SER A 163 10.02 -10.55 8.63
C SER A 163 11.54 -10.55 8.59
N PHE A 164 12.13 -10.73 7.42
CA PHE A 164 13.57 -10.68 7.22
C PHE A 164 14.11 -9.26 7.41
N LEU A 165 13.52 -8.25 6.77
CA LEU A 165 13.96 -6.85 6.84
C LEU A 165 13.74 -6.26 8.25
N LEU A 166 12.69 -6.68 8.97
CA LEU A 166 12.47 -6.28 10.37
C LEU A 166 13.60 -6.78 11.30
N ARG A 167 14.15 -7.96 11.03
CA ARG A 167 15.28 -8.52 11.80
C ARG A 167 16.62 -7.92 11.41
N LEU A 168 16.71 -7.36 10.20
CA LEU A 168 17.93 -6.76 9.68
C LEU A 168 18.16 -5.40 10.35
N ARG A 169 19.17 -5.30 11.21
CA ARG A 169 19.52 -4.04 11.92
C ARG A 169 20.36 -3.12 11.05
N LYS A 170 19.88 -2.79 9.86
CA LYS A 170 20.55 -1.90 8.89
C LYS A 170 19.66 -0.71 8.59
N THR A 171 20.24 0.35 8.06
CA THR A 171 19.46 1.47 7.52
C THR A 171 18.85 1.07 6.20
N LEU A 172 17.57 1.35 6.00
CA LEU A 172 16.82 0.97 4.82
C LEU A 172 16.19 2.19 4.17
N ILE A 173 16.29 2.28 2.85
CA ILE A 173 15.40 3.12 2.05
C ILE A 173 14.73 2.22 1.04
N PHE A 174 13.43 2.23 0.99
CA PHE A 174 12.69 1.39 0.07
C PHE A 174 11.55 2.15 -0.61
N ILE A 175 11.29 1.81 -1.86
CA ILE A 175 10.11 2.21 -2.61
C ILE A 175 9.16 1.03 -2.56
N SER A 176 7.92 1.23 -2.15
CA SER A 176 6.89 0.19 -2.24
C SER A 176 5.51 0.82 -2.31
N HIS A 177 4.64 0.20 -3.08
CA HIS A 177 3.22 0.53 -3.16
C HIS A 177 2.35 -0.41 -2.31
N ASP A 178 2.94 -1.45 -1.70
CA ASP A 178 2.26 -2.32 -0.72
C ASP A 178 2.06 -1.56 0.62
N ARG A 179 0.81 -1.24 0.91
CA ARG A 179 0.43 -0.46 2.10
C ARG A 179 0.70 -1.22 3.40
N THR A 180 0.47 -2.54 3.41
CA THR A 180 0.70 -3.39 4.59
C THR A 180 2.19 -3.51 4.86
N PHE A 181 2.99 -3.75 3.83
CA PHE A 181 4.46 -3.80 3.93
C PHE A 181 5.02 -2.47 4.44
N THR A 182 4.55 -1.35 3.88
CA THR A 182 4.97 -0.01 4.32
C THR A 182 4.59 0.26 5.78
N ARG A 183 3.35 -0.08 6.19
CA ARG A 183 2.87 0.08 7.57
C ARG A 183 3.74 -0.67 8.57
N ASN A 184 4.14 -1.90 8.24
CA ASN A 184 4.86 -2.77 9.15
C ASN A 184 6.36 -2.45 9.22
N LEU A 185 6.96 -1.95 8.12
CA LEU A 185 8.40 -1.76 8.02
C LEU A 185 8.86 -0.32 8.25
N ALA A 186 8.13 0.68 7.73
CA ALA A 186 8.55 2.06 7.75
C ALA A 186 8.49 2.70 9.14
N THR A 187 9.57 3.38 9.54
CA THR A 187 9.62 4.25 10.72
C THR A 187 9.57 5.73 10.33
N ARG A 188 9.78 6.03 9.04
CA ARG A 188 9.83 7.37 8.47
C ARG A 188 9.36 7.30 7.03
N ILE A 189 8.57 8.27 6.60
CA ILE A 189 8.02 8.34 5.26
C ILE A 189 8.50 9.62 4.59
N ILE A 190 8.97 9.50 3.38
CA ILE A 190 9.37 10.62 2.54
C ILE A 190 8.52 10.58 1.28
N GLU A 191 7.76 11.64 1.04
CA GLU A 191 6.94 11.77 -0.16
C GLU A 191 7.67 12.66 -1.18
N LEU A 192 7.88 12.14 -2.38
CA LEU A 192 8.38 12.91 -3.51
C LEU A 192 7.19 13.41 -4.32
N ASP A 193 6.87 14.69 -4.17
CA ASP A 193 5.81 15.35 -4.92
C ASP A 193 6.38 16.57 -5.68
N ARG A 194 6.13 16.62 -7.00
CA ARG A 194 6.51 17.75 -7.89
C ARG A 194 7.97 18.16 -7.81
N GLY A 195 8.86 17.20 -7.55
CA GLY A 195 10.29 17.43 -7.44
C GLY A 195 10.75 17.91 -6.07
N GLN A 196 9.85 17.95 -5.07
CA GLN A 196 10.17 18.29 -3.67
C GLN A 196 10.04 17.06 -2.79
N LEU A 197 10.87 16.98 -1.75
CA LEU A 197 10.81 15.93 -0.74
C LEU A 197 10.11 16.45 0.51
N ASN A 198 8.99 15.84 0.87
CA ASN A 198 8.27 16.07 2.11
C ASN A 198 8.62 14.96 3.10
N ASP A 199 9.20 15.33 4.23
CA ASP A 199 9.70 14.38 5.24
C ASP A 199 8.72 14.26 6.41
N TYR A 200 8.19 13.06 6.63
CA TYR A 200 7.26 12.73 7.69
C TYR A 200 7.89 11.72 8.64
N ARG A 201 8.35 12.17 9.81
CA ARG A 201 8.86 11.32 10.89
C ARG A 201 7.68 10.77 11.69
N CYS A 202 6.93 9.87 11.11
CA CYS A 202 5.76 9.26 11.71
C CYS A 202 5.47 7.89 11.06
N ASP A 203 4.55 7.14 11.66
CA ASP A 203 4.01 5.91 11.09
C ASP A 203 3.10 6.18 9.89
N TYR A 204 2.77 5.12 9.17
CA TYR A 204 1.98 5.20 7.93
C TYR A 204 0.55 5.74 8.15
N ALA A 205 -0.10 5.39 9.27
CA ALA A 205 -1.45 5.86 9.57
C ALA A 205 -1.49 7.37 9.84
N THR A 206 -0.55 7.84 10.66
CA THR A 206 -0.37 9.29 10.93
C THR A 206 0.03 10.06 9.67
N PHE A 207 0.85 9.46 8.80
CA PHE A 207 1.19 10.05 7.50
C PHE A 207 -0.06 10.29 6.66
N LEU A 208 -0.94 9.31 6.51
CA LEU A 208 -2.17 9.46 5.72
C LEU A 208 -3.05 10.60 6.24
N GLN A 209 -3.22 10.72 7.56
CA GLN A 209 -3.96 11.83 8.16
C GLN A 209 -3.32 13.18 7.87
N ARG A 210 -2.02 13.32 8.12
CA ARG A 210 -1.29 14.57 7.85
C ARG A 210 -1.31 14.94 6.38
N ARG A 211 -1.17 13.95 5.50
CA ARG A 211 -1.28 14.15 4.04
C ARG A 211 -2.66 14.71 3.67
N GLN A 212 -3.74 14.14 4.20
CA GLN A 212 -5.10 14.65 3.97
C GLN A 212 -5.26 16.09 4.47
N ASP A 213 -4.77 16.42 5.65
CA ASP A 213 -4.84 17.77 6.21
C ASP A 213 -4.07 18.79 5.35
N VAL A 214 -2.87 18.43 4.88
CA VAL A 214 -2.09 19.26 3.96
C VAL A 214 -2.84 19.45 2.64
N LEU A 215 -3.38 18.38 2.05
CA LEU A 215 -4.17 18.44 0.84
C LEU A 215 -5.38 19.38 0.98
N HIS A 216 -6.12 19.23 2.06
CA HIS A 216 -7.30 20.05 2.33
C HIS A 216 -6.95 21.55 2.57
N SER A 217 -5.81 21.81 3.22
CA SER A 217 -5.32 23.19 3.42
C SER A 217 -4.86 23.83 2.12
N GLU A 218 -4.17 23.07 1.25
CA GLU A 218 -3.79 23.53 -0.09
C GLU A 218 -5.02 23.84 -0.96
N ASP A 219 -6.03 22.95 -0.99
CA ASP A 219 -7.24 23.18 -1.76
C ASP A 219 -7.97 24.45 -1.33
N LYS A 220 -8.05 24.71 -0.03
CA LYS A 220 -8.59 25.96 0.51
C LYS A 220 -7.76 27.19 0.12
N ALA A 221 -6.44 27.08 0.17
CA ALA A 221 -5.54 28.14 -0.23
C ALA A 221 -5.68 28.45 -1.74
N TRP A 222 -5.76 27.40 -2.55
CA TRP A 222 -5.94 27.54 -3.99
C TRP A 222 -7.31 28.10 -4.38
N ALA A 223 -8.38 27.67 -3.73
CA ALA A 223 -9.70 28.25 -3.95
C ALA A 223 -9.72 29.76 -3.65
N ARG A 224 -9.07 30.19 -2.56
CA ARG A 224 -8.92 31.62 -2.23
C ARG A 224 -8.07 32.37 -3.27
N PHE A 225 -7.00 31.74 -3.76
CA PHE A 225 -6.14 32.31 -4.80
C PHE A 225 -6.90 32.47 -6.11
N ASP A 226 -7.64 31.45 -6.56
CA ASP A 226 -8.43 31.48 -7.79
C ASP A 226 -9.58 32.50 -7.69
N GLN A 227 -10.22 32.63 -6.51
CA GLN A 227 -11.21 33.67 -6.25
C GLN A 227 -10.60 35.07 -6.39
N LYS A 228 -9.42 35.29 -5.75
CA LYS A 228 -8.70 36.57 -5.85
C LYS A 228 -8.31 36.90 -7.29
N LEU A 229 -7.83 35.92 -8.03
CA LEU A 229 -7.48 36.09 -9.45
C LEU A 229 -8.71 36.46 -10.28
N ALA A 230 -9.84 35.76 -10.08
CA ALA A 230 -11.10 36.04 -10.77
C ALA A 230 -11.62 37.45 -10.46
N GLU A 231 -11.56 37.91 -9.19
CA GLU A 231 -11.92 39.27 -8.80
C GLU A 231 -11.07 40.34 -9.50
N GLU A 232 -9.74 40.12 -9.59
CA GLU A 232 -8.82 41.02 -10.29
C GLU A 232 -9.06 41.01 -11.81
N GLU A 233 -9.41 39.88 -12.39
CA GLU A 233 -9.77 39.75 -13.82
C GLU A 233 -11.08 40.49 -14.14
N ILE A 234 -12.12 40.34 -13.30
CA ILE A 234 -13.39 41.08 -13.43
C ILE A 234 -13.16 42.57 -13.32
N TRP A 235 -12.30 42.99 -12.38
CA TRP A 235 -11.98 44.41 -12.20
C TRP A 235 -11.33 45.01 -13.43
N ILE A 236 -10.36 44.32 -14.07
CA ILE A 236 -9.75 44.79 -15.33
C ILE A 236 -10.74 44.86 -16.48
N ARG A 237 -11.65 43.85 -16.62
CA ARG A 237 -12.70 43.82 -17.66
C ARG A 237 -13.72 44.94 -17.53
N LYS A 238 -14.04 45.38 -16.30
CA LYS A 238 -15.01 46.47 -16.04
C LYS A 238 -14.54 47.86 -16.46
N GLY A 239 -13.33 47.99 -17.02
CA GLY A 239 -12.89 49.16 -17.78
C GLY A 239 -12.27 50.28 -16.96
N ILE A 240 -11.09 50.68 -17.36
CA ILE A 240 -10.29 51.77 -16.83
C ILE A 240 -10.81 53.07 -17.44
N LYS A 241 -11.85 53.71 -16.89
CA LYS A 241 -12.30 55.03 -17.41
C LYS A 241 -11.66 56.25 -16.75
N ALA A 242 -10.87 56.13 -15.66
CA ALA A 242 -10.17 57.27 -15.06
C ALA A 242 -8.95 56.85 -14.22
N ARG A 243 -7.76 57.43 -14.52
CA ARG A 243 -6.47 57.40 -13.83
C ARG A 243 -5.48 56.34 -14.26
N ARG A 244 -4.78 56.60 -15.37
CA ARG A 244 -3.75 55.74 -15.98
C ARG A 244 -2.55 55.39 -15.08
N THR A 245 -2.14 56.21 -14.12
CA THR A 245 -0.86 56.03 -13.39
C THR A 245 -0.98 55.16 -12.14
N ARG A 246 -2.14 55.16 -11.45
CA ARG A 246 -2.35 54.37 -10.20
C ARG A 246 -2.65 52.87 -10.46
N ASN A 247 -2.98 52.53 -11.68
CA ASN A 247 -3.43 51.17 -12.01
C ASN A 247 -2.32 50.24 -12.56
N MET A 248 -1.13 50.79 -12.91
CA MET A 248 -0.01 49.99 -13.43
C MET A 248 0.54 48.98 -12.41
N GLY A 249 0.51 49.32 -11.10
CA GLY A 249 0.89 48.39 -10.03
C GLY A 249 -0.04 47.16 -10.00
N ARG A 250 -1.33 47.39 -9.99
CA ARG A 250 -2.36 46.31 -9.93
C ARG A 250 -2.38 45.43 -11.20
N VAL A 251 -2.07 46.01 -12.36
CA VAL A 251 -1.87 45.25 -13.61
C VAL A 251 -0.62 44.35 -13.50
N ARG A 252 0.47 44.85 -12.93
CA ARG A 252 1.67 44.05 -12.68
C ARG A 252 1.38 42.89 -11.69
N ASP A 253 0.61 43.18 -10.64
CA ASP A 253 0.23 42.17 -9.66
C ASP A 253 -0.67 41.07 -10.30
N LEU A 254 -1.62 41.43 -11.18
CA LEU A 254 -2.40 40.46 -11.93
C LEU A 254 -1.52 39.62 -12.86
N LEU A 255 -0.55 40.21 -13.56
CA LEU A 255 0.37 39.45 -14.40
C LEU A 255 1.21 38.47 -13.58
N LYS A 256 1.65 38.86 -12.36
CA LYS A 256 2.31 37.93 -11.42
C LYS A 256 1.38 36.80 -11.00
N LEU A 257 0.15 37.10 -10.60
CA LEU A 257 -0.84 36.08 -10.23
C LEU A 257 -1.12 35.11 -11.39
N ARG A 258 -1.20 35.61 -12.64
CA ARG A 258 -1.35 34.76 -13.83
C ARG A 258 -0.13 33.86 -14.07
N GLU A 259 1.05 34.41 -13.88
CA GLU A 259 2.29 33.64 -14.01
C GLU A 259 2.41 32.59 -12.89
N GLU A 260 2.10 32.94 -11.65
CA GLU A 260 2.02 32.00 -10.53
C GLU A 260 1.01 30.88 -10.83
N ARG A 261 -0.18 31.21 -11.36
CA ARG A 261 -1.17 30.21 -11.79
C ARG A 261 -0.65 29.31 -12.92
N ARG A 262 0.08 29.89 -13.89
CA ARG A 262 0.66 29.14 -15.01
C ARG A 262 1.78 28.20 -14.58
N GLN A 263 2.59 28.61 -13.60
CA GLN A 263 3.67 27.78 -13.02
C GLN A 263 3.13 26.72 -12.07
N ARG A 264 1.87 26.84 -11.64
CA ARG A 264 1.20 25.85 -10.81
C ARG A 264 1.12 24.52 -11.55
N ARG A 265 1.73 23.51 -10.96
CA ARG A 265 1.50 22.12 -11.37
C ARG A 265 0.19 21.66 -10.74
N ASP A 266 -0.91 21.72 -11.52
CA ASP A 266 -2.23 21.36 -11.04
C ASP A 266 -2.27 19.89 -10.60
N ARG A 267 -2.95 19.61 -9.50
CA ARG A 267 -3.38 18.25 -9.16
C ARG A 267 -4.54 17.88 -10.06
N THR A 268 -4.49 16.68 -10.57
CA THR A 268 -5.65 16.05 -11.18
C THR A 268 -6.64 15.76 -10.04
N GLY A 269 -7.86 16.31 -10.13
CA GLY A 269 -8.82 16.35 -9.03
C GLY A 269 -9.35 14.96 -8.59
N GLN A 270 -10.06 14.93 -7.47
CA GLN A 270 -10.86 13.77 -7.05
C GLN A 270 -11.98 13.51 -8.05
N VAL A 271 -12.17 12.25 -8.38
CA VAL A 271 -13.04 11.82 -9.46
C VAL A 271 -14.25 11.10 -8.90
N ARG A 272 -15.43 11.41 -9.44
CA ARG A 272 -16.63 10.57 -9.33
C ARG A 272 -16.80 9.83 -10.65
N LEU A 273 -16.34 8.60 -10.72
CA LEU A 273 -16.51 7.73 -11.88
C LEU A 273 -17.85 7.01 -11.81
N GLN A 274 -18.54 6.96 -12.95
CA GLN A 274 -19.63 6.02 -13.18
C GLN A 274 -19.09 4.94 -14.14
N LEU A 275 -19.17 3.70 -13.72
CA LEU A 275 -18.73 2.55 -14.50
C LEU A 275 -19.82 2.09 -15.47
N GLU A 276 -19.44 1.60 -16.65
CA GLU A 276 -20.36 0.96 -17.55
C GLU A 276 -20.70 -0.43 -17.03
N THR A 277 -21.93 -0.59 -16.53
CA THR A 277 -22.47 -1.90 -16.19
C THR A 277 -23.18 -2.47 -17.40
N GLY A 278 -22.72 -3.63 -17.90
CA GLY A 278 -23.40 -4.38 -18.94
C GLY A 278 -24.85 -4.73 -18.57
N GLN A 279 -25.57 -5.37 -19.49
CA GLN A 279 -26.90 -5.90 -19.18
C GLN A 279 -26.80 -6.82 -17.95
N ARG A 280 -27.82 -6.79 -17.08
CA ARG A 280 -27.84 -7.61 -15.87
C ARG A 280 -27.70 -9.09 -16.23
N SER A 281 -26.68 -9.77 -15.71
CA SER A 281 -26.55 -11.22 -15.77
C SER A 281 -27.72 -11.92 -15.04
N GLY A 282 -27.87 -13.23 -15.27
CA GLY A 282 -28.69 -14.09 -14.39
C GLY A 282 -28.24 -13.99 -12.93
N GLN A 283 -29.01 -14.54 -12.00
CA GLN A 283 -28.66 -14.55 -10.58
C GLN A 283 -27.41 -15.42 -10.33
N MET A 284 -27.32 -16.58 -11.01
CA MET A 284 -26.12 -17.42 -11.07
C MET A 284 -25.24 -16.91 -12.21
N VAL A 285 -23.94 -16.73 -11.95
CA VAL A 285 -22.95 -16.27 -12.94
C VAL A 285 -22.16 -17.46 -13.47
N VAL A 286 -21.57 -18.25 -12.56
CA VAL A 286 -20.80 -19.46 -12.91
C VAL A 286 -21.09 -20.53 -11.85
N GLU A 287 -21.23 -21.78 -12.29
CA GLU A 287 -21.36 -22.96 -11.43
C GLU A 287 -20.43 -24.06 -11.92
N THR A 288 -19.67 -24.64 -11.00
CA THR A 288 -18.80 -25.80 -11.28
C THR A 288 -19.15 -26.93 -10.37
N GLU A 289 -19.19 -28.15 -10.92
CA GLU A 289 -19.38 -29.38 -10.17
C GLU A 289 -18.23 -30.35 -10.46
N GLN A 290 -17.48 -30.73 -9.40
CA GLN A 290 -16.34 -31.65 -9.46
C GLN A 290 -15.31 -31.27 -10.54
N LEU A 291 -15.10 -29.97 -10.75
CA LEU A 291 -14.25 -29.47 -11.83
C LEU A 291 -12.79 -29.78 -11.52
N SER A 292 -12.10 -30.44 -12.43
CA SER A 292 -10.67 -30.72 -12.31
C SER A 292 -9.95 -30.33 -13.60
N PHE A 293 -8.72 -29.88 -13.45
CA PHE A 293 -7.87 -29.49 -14.59
C PHE A 293 -6.42 -29.97 -14.40
N LYS A 294 -5.82 -30.49 -15.48
CA LYS A 294 -4.44 -31.00 -15.50
C LYS A 294 -3.68 -30.43 -16.71
N TYR A 295 -2.39 -30.14 -16.51
CA TYR A 295 -1.45 -29.98 -17.61
C TYR A 295 -0.60 -31.25 -17.72
N GLY A 296 -0.89 -32.11 -18.73
CA GLY A 296 -0.28 -33.42 -18.79
C GLY A 296 -0.64 -34.26 -17.58
N ASP A 297 0.35 -34.66 -16.78
CA ASP A 297 0.16 -35.43 -15.54
C ASP A 297 0.00 -34.55 -14.29
N ASP A 298 0.32 -33.24 -14.38
CA ASP A 298 0.27 -32.35 -13.24
C ASP A 298 -1.16 -31.85 -12.95
N LEU A 299 -1.70 -32.25 -11.81
CA LEU A 299 -3.01 -31.81 -11.33
C LEU A 299 -2.94 -30.41 -10.76
N ILE A 300 -3.64 -29.47 -11.41
CA ILE A 300 -3.64 -28.03 -11.02
C ILE A 300 -4.89 -27.66 -10.21
N ILE A 301 -6.04 -28.25 -10.56
CA ILE A 301 -7.32 -28.04 -9.86
C ILE A 301 -7.94 -29.42 -9.65
N ASP A 302 -8.31 -29.69 -8.40
CA ASP A 302 -8.89 -30.97 -8.00
C ASP A 302 -10.32 -30.81 -7.47
N SER A 303 -11.29 -31.39 -8.18
CA SER A 303 -12.68 -31.59 -7.75
C SER A 303 -13.35 -30.31 -7.18
N LEU A 304 -13.12 -29.16 -7.81
CA LEU A 304 -13.66 -27.88 -7.36
C LEU A 304 -15.17 -27.79 -7.56
N ASN A 305 -15.89 -27.53 -6.47
CA ASN A 305 -17.31 -27.18 -6.48
C ASN A 305 -17.42 -25.70 -6.10
N LEU A 306 -17.85 -24.86 -7.03
CA LEU A 306 -17.91 -23.41 -6.83
C LEU A 306 -19.21 -22.87 -7.45
N ARG A 307 -19.87 -21.96 -6.75
CA ARG A 307 -21.03 -21.25 -7.27
C ARG A 307 -20.85 -19.75 -7.07
N ILE A 308 -20.75 -19.03 -8.17
CA ILE A 308 -20.58 -17.57 -8.20
C ILE A 308 -21.93 -16.94 -8.52
N MET A 309 -22.37 -16.06 -7.63
CA MET A 309 -23.62 -15.32 -7.78
C MET A 309 -23.34 -13.90 -8.31
N ARG A 310 -24.36 -13.28 -8.86
CA ARG A 310 -24.26 -11.89 -9.30
C ARG A 310 -23.97 -10.94 -8.13
N GLY A 311 -22.95 -10.11 -8.28
CA GLY A 311 -22.52 -9.15 -7.28
C GLY A 311 -21.46 -9.67 -6.32
N ASP A 312 -21.08 -10.96 -6.43
CA ASP A 312 -19.96 -11.48 -5.65
C ASP A 312 -18.63 -10.82 -6.08
N ARG A 313 -17.78 -10.57 -5.09
CA ARG A 313 -16.42 -10.08 -5.27
C ARG A 313 -15.47 -11.09 -4.66
N ILE A 314 -14.88 -11.93 -5.52
CA ILE A 314 -14.11 -13.10 -5.10
C ILE A 314 -12.63 -12.84 -5.33
N GLY A 315 -11.84 -12.94 -4.26
CA GLY A 315 -10.37 -12.89 -4.32
C GLY A 315 -9.77 -14.28 -4.54
N LEU A 316 -8.76 -14.40 -5.39
CA LEU A 316 -7.99 -15.62 -5.57
C LEU A 316 -6.63 -15.44 -4.91
N ILE A 317 -6.36 -16.20 -3.85
CA ILE A 317 -5.17 -16.08 -3.01
C ILE A 317 -4.38 -17.38 -3.04
N GLY A 318 -3.06 -17.30 -3.25
CA GLY A 318 -2.20 -18.48 -3.21
C GLY A 318 -0.81 -18.22 -3.79
N PRO A 319 0.11 -19.19 -3.68
CA PRO A 319 1.46 -19.06 -4.21
C PRO A 319 1.48 -18.82 -5.72
N ASN A 320 2.58 -18.24 -6.23
CA ASN A 320 2.78 -18.15 -7.67
C ASN A 320 2.88 -19.58 -8.27
N GLY A 321 2.21 -19.79 -9.41
CA GLY A 321 2.12 -21.09 -10.05
C GLY A 321 1.10 -22.07 -9.43
N SER A 322 0.30 -21.68 -8.44
CA SER A 322 -0.72 -22.54 -7.80
C SER A 322 -1.99 -22.77 -8.64
N GLY A 323 -2.07 -22.21 -9.85
CA GLY A 323 -3.21 -22.42 -10.75
C GLY A 323 -4.27 -21.33 -10.75
N LYS A 324 -4.03 -20.15 -10.13
CA LYS A 324 -4.99 -19.01 -10.09
C LYS A 324 -5.42 -18.59 -11.50
N THR A 325 -4.46 -18.21 -12.35
CA THR A 325 -4.71 -17.82 -13.75
C THR A 325 -5.30 -18.96 -14.56
N THR A 326 -4.91 -20.22 -14.27
CA THR A 326 -5.49 -21.41 -14.91
C THR A 326 -6.96 -21.56 -14.56
N LEU A 327 -7.35 -21.38 -13.28
CA LEU A 327 -8.77 -21.38 -12.91
C LEU A 327 -9.55 -20.30 -13.65
N LEU A 328 -9.03 -19.07 -13.72
CA LEU A 328 -9.67 -17.99 -14.47
C LEU A 328 -9.90 -18.37 -15.94
N LYS A 329 -8.89 -18.95 -16.62
CA LYS A 329 -9.00 -19.41 -18.00
C LYS A 329 -9.99 -20.57 -18.19
N VAL A 330 -10.12 -21.46 -17.20
CA VAL A 330 -11.13 -22.50 -17.23
C VAL A 330 -12.53 -21.90 -17.03
N LEU A 331 -12.68 -20.97 -16.07
CA LEU A 331 -13.96 -20.28 -15.83
C LEU A 331 -14.42 -19.40 -17.00
N THR A 332 -13.50 -18.93 -17.85
CA THR A 332 -13.82 -18.19 -19.08
C THR A 332 -13.99 -19.08 -20.31
N GLU A 333 -13.88 -20.40 -20.17
CA GLU A 333 -13.90 -21.39 -21.28
C GLU A 333 -12.75 -21.25 -22.29
N GLU A 334 -11.70 -20.49 -21.96
CA GLU A 334 -10.46 -20.48 -22.76
C GLU A 334 -9.72 -21.81 -22.68
N LEU A 335 -9.86 -22.51 -21.53
CA LEU A 335 -9.36 -23.87 -21.32
C LEU A 335 -10.52 -24.80 -20.95
N GLN A 336 -10.58 -25.98 -21.59
CA GLN A 336 -11.58 -26.96 -21.27
C GLN A 336 -11.18 -27.77 -20.02
N PRO A 337 -12.08 -27.99 -19.06
CA PRO A 337 -11.79 -28.81 -17.89
C PRO A 337 -11.45 -30.26 -18.28
N SER A 338 -10.54 -30.88 -17.53
CA SER A 338 -10.20 -32.30 -17.74
C SER A 338 -11.31 -33.25 -17.29
N SER A 339 -12.07 -32.86 -16.25
CA SER A 339 -13.25 -33.55 -15.76
C SER A 339 -14.15 -32.58 -14.97
N GLY A 340 -15.40 -33.03 -14.70
CA GLY A 340 -16.43 -32.22 -14.07
C GLY A 340 -17.24 -31.40 -15.05
N THR A 341 -18.09 -30.51 -14.56
CA THR A 341 -18.95 -29.65 -15.37
C THR A 341 -18.75 -28.17 -15.03
N LEU A 342 -18.84 -27.32 -16.05
CA LEU A 342 -18.86 -25.88 -15.94
C LEU A 342 -20.16 -25.39 -16.60
N ARG A 343 -20.89 -24.52 -15.91
CA ARG A 343 -22.10 -23.87 -16.43
C ARG A 343 -22.02 -22.38 -16.26
N HIS A 344 -22.24 -21.64 -17.34
CA HIS A 344 -22.39 -20.19 -17.31
C HIS A 344 -23.84 -19.78 -17.14
N GLY A 345 -24.05 -18.67 -16.42
CA GLY A 345 -25.34 -18.02 -16.32
C GLY A 345 -25.77 -17.34 -17.63
N THR A 346 -26.99 -16.85 -17.64
CA THR A 346 -27.54 -16.15 -18.82
C THR A 346 -27.00 -14.73 -18.97
N ASN A 347 -26.85 -14.25 -20.19
CA ASN A 347 -26.40 -12.91 -20.56
C ASN A 347 -25.02 -12.52 -19.96
N LEU A 348 -24.10 -13.47 -19.86
CA LEU A 348 -22.78 -13.21 -19.31
C LEU A 348 -21.93 -12.40 -20.31
N GLN A 349 -21.41 -11.27 -19.86
CA GLN A 349 -20.48 -10.40 -20.58
C GLN A 349 -19.20 -10.33 -19.77
N ILE A 350 -18.18 -11.08 -20.18
CA ILE A 350 -16.90 -11.20 -19.48
C ILE A 350 -15.94 -10.18 -20.05
N THR A 351 -15.24 -9.47 -19.16
CA THR A 351 -14.08 -8.66 -19.54
C THR A 351 -12.88 -9.05 -18.68
N TYR A 352 -11.78 -9.41 -19.36
CA TYR A 352 -10.54 -9.87 -18.73
C TYR A 352 -9.44 -8.80 -18.88
N PHE A 353 -8.87 -8.35 -17.76
CA PHE A 353 -7.96 -7.20 -17.72
C PHE A 353 -6.61 -7.49 -18.37
N ASP A 354 -6.02 -8.67 -18.16
CA ASP A 354 -4.69 -9.00 -18.68
C ASP A 354 -4.65 -8.97 -20.23
N GLN A 355 -5.71 -9.45 -20.88
CA GLN A 355 -5.83 -9.43 -22.34
C GLN A 355 -5.87 -8.02 -22.94
N LEU A 356 -6.08 -6.98 -22.13
CA LEU A 356 -6.13 -5.60 -22.62
C LEU A 356 -4.73 -4.97 -22.74
N ARG A 357 -3.70 -5.52 -22.10
CA ARG A 357 -2.32 -4.99 -22.20
C ARG A 357 -1.81 -5.00 -23.64
N ASP A 358 -2.08 -6.06 -24.38
CA ASP A 358 -1.70 -6.20 -25.79
C ASP A 358 -2.55 -5.37 -26.76
N GLN A 359 -3.61 -4.72 -26.26
CA GLN A 359 -4.55 -3.95 -27.10
C GLN A 359 -4.29 -2.44 -27.12
N LEU A 360 -3.26 -1.95 -26.45
CA LEU A 360 -2.84 -0.56 -26.59
C LEU A 360 -2.00 -0.38 -27.84
N ASP A 361 -2.50 0.48 -28.74
CA ASP A 361 -1.73 0.91 -29.91
C ASP A 361 -0.77 2.01 -29.47
N GLU A 362 0.52 1.73 -29.50
CA GLU A 362 1.56 2.63 -29.04
C GLU A 362 1.73 3.88 -29.91
N ASP A 363 1.35 3.81 -31.17
CA ASP A 363 1.46 4.93 -32.11
C ASP A 363 0.25 5.87 -32.05
N ARG A 364 -0.88 5.39 -31.53
CA ARG A 364 -2.08 6.21 -31.30
C ARG A 364 -1.98 7.04 -30.02
N THR A 365 -2.71 8.16 -30.00
CA THR A 365 -2.82 8.98 -28.79
C THR A 365 -3.65 8.28 -27.71
N VAL A 366 -3.50 8.74 -26.46
CA VAL A 366 -4.32 8.28 -25.32
C VAL A 366 -5.81 8.38 -25.65
N LYS A 367 -6.27 9.52 -26.20
CA LYS A 367 -7.65 9.73 -26.66
C LYS A 367 -8.07 8.67 -27.66
N GLN A 368 -7.28 8.45 -28.71
CA GLN A 368 -7.60 7.50 -29.78
C GLN A 368 -7.65 6.05 -29.34
N ASN A 369 -6.89 5.67 -28.30
CA ASN A 369 -6.97 4.33 -27.73
C ASN A 369 -8.27 4.04 -26.98
N ILE A 370 -9.01 5.07 -26.56
CA ILE A 370 -10.29 4.94 -25.84
C ILE A 370 -11.49 5.12 -26.78
N ALA A 371 -11.49 6.17 -27.60
CA ALA A 371 -12.67 6.61 -28.35
C ALA A 371 -12.41 6.73 -29.85
N ASP A 372 -11.33 6.13 -30.36
CA ASP A 372 -10.86 6.33 -31.71
C ASP A 372 -10.83 7.83 -32.06
N ASP A 373 -11.54 8.27 -33.09
CA ASP A 373 -11.62 9.67 -33.48
C ASP A 373 -12.84 10.42 -32.92
N HIS A 374 -13.64 9.76 -32.08
CA HIS A 374 -14.81 10.37 -31.46
C HIS A 374 -14.44 11.26 -30.28
N ASP A 375 -15.24 12.30 -30.03
CA ASP A 375 -15.09 13.20 -28.90
C ASP A 375 -15.92 12.75 -27.68
N GLN A 376 -16.66 11.66 -27.81
CA GLN A 376 -17.56 11.15 -26.78
C GLN A 376 -17.36 9.65 -26.56
N VAL A 377 -17.53 9.23 -25.31
CA VAL A 377 -17.56 7.84 -24.87
C VAL A 377 -18.95 7.57 -24.28
N LEU A 378 -19.53 6.43 -24.61
CA LEU A 378 -20.78 5.99 -23.99
C LEU A 378 -20.46 5.27 -22.69
N ILE A 379 -21.07 5.70 -21.58
CA ILE A 379 -20.95 5.06 -20.27
C ILE A 379 -22.36 4.96 -19.71
N ASN A 380 -22.83 3.75 -19.44
CA ASN A 380 -24.22 3.47 -18.99
C ASN A 380 -25.29 4.12 -19.87
N GLY A 381 -25.05 4.12 -21.21
CA GLY A 381 -25.96 4.75 -22.16
C GLY A 381 -25.93 6.28 -22.19
N THR A 382 -25.09 6.92 -21.38
CA THR A 382 -24.92 8.37 -21.35
C THR A 382 -23.65 8.76 -22.10
N ALA A 383 -23.77 9.67 -23.08
CA ALA A 383 -22.63 10.19 -23.82
C ALA A 383 -21.85 11.16 -22.92
N ARG A 384 -20.55 10.91 -22.75
CA ARG A 384 -19.66 11.75 -21.97
C ARG A 384 -18.49 12.21 -22.83
N HIS A 385 -18.06 13.46 -22.68
CA HIS A 385 -16.93 14.00 -23.42
C HIS A 385 -15.62 13.31 -23.00
N ILE A 386 -14.81 12.85 -23.98
CA ILE A 386 -13.60 12.03 -23.77
C ILE A 386 -12.57 12.68 -22.83
N TYR A 387 -12.34 13.98 -22.92
CA TYR A 387 -11.38 14.64 -22.01
C TYR A 387 -11.88 14.66 -20.57
N GLY A 388 -13.19 14.82 -20.33
CA GLY A 388 -13.77 14.71 -19.00
C GLY A 388 -13.64 13.29 -18.44
N TYR A 389 -13.84 12.27 -19.28
CA TYR A 389 -13.63 10.88 -18.91
C TYR A 389 -12.15 10.58 -18.58
N LEU A 390 -11.21 11.03 -19.43
CA LEU A 390 -9.78 10.81 -19.21
C LEU A 390 -9.23 11.58 -18.01
N GLN A 391 -9.82 12.73 -17.65
CA GLN A 391 -9.47 13.42 -16.40
C GLN A 391 -9.75 12.57 -15.16
N ASP A 392 -10.79 11.75 -15.21
CA ASP A 392 -11.12 10.83 -14.13
C ASP A 392 -10.01 9.78 -13.89
N PHE A 393 -9.25 9.44 -14.92
CA PHE A 393 -8.05 8.58 -14.85
C PHE A 393 -6.75 9.39 -14.76
N LEU A 394 -6.85 10.63 -14.29
CA LEU A 394 -5.71 11.50 -14.04
C LEU A 394 -4.91 11.90 -15.30
N PHE A 395 -5.54 11.91 -16.48
CA PHE A 395 -4.95 12.45 -17.71
C PHE A 395 -5.37 13.91 -17.93
N THR A 396 -4.39 14.79 -18.07
CA THR A 396 -4.67 16.17 -18.51
C THR A 396 -5.05 16.20 -19.99
N PRO A 397 -5.78 17.22 -20.47
CA PRO A 397 -6.13 17.35 -21.89
C PRO A 397 -4.90 17.37 -22.82
N GLU A 398 -3.77 17.87 -22.35
CA GLU A 398 -2.50 17.88 -23.09
C GLU A 398 -1.95 16.45 -23.17
N ARG A 399 -1.94 15.72 -22.06
CA ARG A 399 -1.44 14.35 -21.99
C ARG A 399 -2.32 13.39 -22.80
N ALA A 400 -3.63 13.64 -22.84
CA ALA A 400 -4.57 12.86 -23.67
C ALA A 400 -4.29 12.91 -25.18
N ARG A 401 -3.54 13.91 -25.65
CA ARG A 401 -3.13 14.06 -27.05
C ARG A 401 -1.75 13.47 -27.36
N THR A 402 -1.04 12.94 -26.37
CA THR A 402 0.29 12.34 -26.59
C THR A 402 0.16 10.88 -27.04
N PRO A 403 1.07 10.37 -27.88
CA PRO A 403 1.13 8.95 -28.25
C PRO A 403 1.44 8.08 -27.03
N VAL A 404 0.87 6.86 -27.01
CA VAL A 404 1.01 5.92 -25.87
C VAL A 404 2.45 5.50 -25.64
N ARG A 405 3.29 5.42 -26.66
CA ARG A 405 4.72 5.11 -26.54
C ARG A 405 5.51 6.06 -25.62
N VAL A 406 5.01 7.30 -25.43
CA VAL A 406 5.66 8.33 -24.58
C VAL A 406 5.19 8.25 -23.12
N LEU A 407 4.21 7.39 -22.81
CA LEU A 407 3.66 7.22 -21.48
C LEU A 407 4.60 6.38 -20.60
N SER A 408 4.65 6.73 -19.32
CA SER A 408 5.25 5.87 -18.30
C SER A 408 4.41 4.59 -18.12
N GLY A 409 5.01 3.54 -17.52
CA GLY A 409 4.30 2.29 -17.21
C GLY A 409 3.02 2.51 -16.41
N GLY A 410 3.07 3.35 -15.36
CA GLY A 410 1.89 3.70 -14.57
C GLY A 410 0.81 4.45 -15.36
N GLU A 411 1.19 5.34 -16.31
CA GLU A 411 0.23 5.99 -17.20
C GLU A 411 -0.39 5.00 -18.19
N LYS A 412 0.40 4.05 -18.72
CA LYS A 412 -0.13 2.97 -19.57
C LYS A 412 -1.15 2.12 -18.79
N ASN A 413 -0.87 1.78 -17.55
CA ASN A 413 -1.81 1.03 -16.71
C ASN A 413 -3.09 1.82 -16.42
N ARG A 414 -3.02 3.13 -16.13
CA ARG A 414 -4.22 3.99 -16.00
C ARG A 414 -5.03 4.05 -17.30
N LEU A 415 -4.36 4.11 -18.44
CA LEU A 415 -5.04 4.06 -19.74
C LEU A 415 -5.74 2.72 -19.97
N LEU A 416 -5.11 1.61 -19.58
CA LEU A 416 -5.72 0.28 -19.62
C LEU A 416 -6.96 0.20 -18.74
N LEU A 417 -6.91 0.74 -17.53
CA LEU A 417 -8.07 0.83 -16.66
C LEU A 417 -9.16 1.68 -17.29
N ALA A 418 -8.82 2.85 -17.86
CA ALA A 418 -9.77 3.68 -18.57
C ALA A 418 -10.43 2.91 -19.73
N LYS A 419 -9.65 2.14 -20.50
CA LYS A 419 -10.16 1.32 -21.62
C LYS A 419 -11.04 0.17 -21.14
N LEU A 420 -10.67 -0.47 -20.03
CA LEU A 420 -11.45 -1.54 -19.40
C LEU A 420 -12.88 -1.07 -19.09
N PHE A 421 -12.99 0.07 -18.45
CA PHE A 421 -14.27 0.59 -17.95
C PHE A 421 -15.15 1.28 -19.02
N THR A 422 -14.69 1.34 -20.28
CA THR A 422 -15.57 1.70 -21.43
C THR A 422 -16.28 0.50 -22.03
N ARG A 423 -15.94 -0.73 -21.62
CA ARG A 423 -16.57 -1.95 -22.14
C ARG A 423 -17.70 -2.39 -21.23
N PRO A 424 -18.88 -2.68 -21.77
CA PRO A 424 -19.97 -3.23 -20.98
C PRO A 424 -19.59 -4.61 -20.49
N ALA A 425 -19.51 -4.78 -19.16
CA ALA A 425 -19.23 -6.07 -18.54
C ALA A 425 -20.15 -6.28 -17.35
N ASN A 426 -20.51 -7.54 -17.09
CA ASN A 426 -21.21 -7.95 -15.86
C ASN A 426 -20.41 -8.99 -15.06
N LEU A 427 -19.35 -9.54 -15.66
CA LEU A 427 -18.29 -10.28 -14.97
C LEU A 427 -16.94 -9.67 -15.34
N LEU A 428 -16.28 -9.09 -14.34
CA LEU A 428 -14.96 -8.49 -14.46
C LEU A 428 -13.91 -9.41 -13.85
N ILE A 429 -12.90 -9.75 -14.64
CA ILE A 429 -11.76 -10.57 -14.21
C ILE A 429 -10.51 -9.71 -14.24
N LEU A 430 -9.86 -9.60 -13.08
CA LEU A 430 -8.65 -8.82 -12.87
C LEU A 430 -7.53 -9.74 -12.39
N ASP A 431 -6.51 -9.94 -13.23
CA ASP A 431 -5.33 -10.74 -12.87
C ASP A 431 -4.16 -9.80 -12.59
N GLU A 432 -3.76 -9.72 -11.30
CA GLU A 432 -2.71 -8.85 -10.77
C GLU A 432 -2.82 -7.38 -11.22
N PRO A 433 -3.99 -6.73 -11.11
CA PRO A 433 -4.17 -5.35 -11.56
C PRO A 433 -3.38 -4.34 -10.72
N THR A 434 -2.94 -4.73 -9.53
CA THR A 434 -2.23 -3.89 -8.58
C THR A 434 -0.75 -3.72 -8.89
N ASN A 435 -0.18 -4.59 -9.74
CA ASN A 435 1.22 -4.51 -10.13
C ASN A 435 1.50 -3.21 -10.90
N ASP A 436 2.61 -2.56 -10.55
CA ASP A 436 3.09 -1.32 -11.18
C ASP A 436 2.14 -0.10 -11.04
N LEU A 437 1.09 -0.19 -10.19
CA LEU A 437 0.23 0.95 -9.88
C LEU A 437 0.81 1.75 -8.71
N ASP A 438 0.73 3.08 -8.82
CA ASP A 438 1.00 3.95 -7.67
C ASP A 438 -0.22 3.99 -6.72
N MET A 439 0.00 4.48 -5.50
CA MET A 439 -1.03 4.46 -4.45
C MET A 439 -2.30 5.20 -4.85
N GLU A 440 -2.18 6.32 -5.58
CA GLU A 440 -3.35 7.09 -6.04
C GLU A 440 -4.18 6.31 -7.05
N THR A 441 -3.51 5.56 -7.95
CA THR A 441 -4.20 4.70 -8.92
C THR A 441 -4.81 3.47 -8.25
N LEU A 442 -4.16 2.92 -7.20
CA LEU A 442 -4.74 1.84 -6.38
C LEU A 442 -6.00 2.31 -5.64
N ASP A 443 -5.96 3.50 -5.01
CA ASP A 443 -7.13 4.10 -4.36
C ASP A 443 -8.29 4.25 -5.35
N LEU A 444 -8.00 4.78 -6.54
CA LEU A 444 -8.98 4.93 -7.61
C LEU A 444 -9.58 3.58 -8.03
N LEU A 445 -8.74 2.54 -8.23
CA LEU A 445 -9.21 1.21 -8.59
C LEU A 445 -10.08 0.59 -7.50
N GLU A 446 -9.75 0.77 -6.22
CA GLU A 446 -10.59 0.34 -5.10
C GLU A 446 -11.98 1.00 -5.15
N GLU A 447 -12.03 2.34 -5.26
CA GLU A 447 -13.30 3.08 -5.34
C GLU A 447 -14.15 2.58 -6.51
N LEU A 448 -13.54 2.39 -7.69
CA LEU A 448 -14.22 1.89 -8.87
C LEU A 448 -14.82 0.50 -8.66
N LEU A 449 -14.06 -0.43 -8.07
CA LEU A 449 -14.53 -1.79 -7.82
C LEU A 449 -15.58 -1.85 -6.73
N LEU A 450 -15.55 -0.94 -5.74
CA LEU A 450 -16.59 -0.85 -4.71
C LEU A 450 -17.93 -0.34 -5.28
N ASP A 451 -17.88 0.57 -6.25
CA ASP A 451 -19.09 1.09 -6.92
C ASP A 451 -19.62 0.16 -8.03
N TYR A 452 -18.80 -0.79 -8.47
CA TYR A 452 -19.18 -1.71 -9.56
C TYR A 452 -20.29 -2.67 -9.13
N GLN A 453 -21.37 -2.70 -9.91
CA GLN A 453 -22.58 -3.51 -9.60
C GLN A 453 -22.54 -4.92 -10.20
N GLY A 454 -21.51 -5.27 -10.95
CA GLY A 454 -21.30 -6.60 -11.51
C GLY A 454 -20.56 -7.51 -10.56
N THR A 455 -20.21 -8.71 -11.06
CA THR A 455 -19.40 -9.70 -10.35
C THR A 455 -17.92 -9.48 -10.64
N VAL A 456 -17.06 -9.63 -9.65
CA VAL A 456 -15.61 -9.44 -9.76
C VAL A 456 -14.87 -10.70 -9.34
N LEU A 457 -13.94 -11.16 -10.19
CA LEU A 457 -12.91 -12.14 -9.85
C LEU A 457 -11.57 -11.44 -9.85
N LEU A 458 -10.88 -11.47 -8.72
CA LEU A 458 -9.68 -10.68 -8.49
C LEU A 458 -8.51 -11.57 -8.03
N VAL A 459 -7.45 -11.63 -8.80
CA VAL A 459 -6.14 -12.13 -8.34
C VAL A 459 -5.32 -10.93 -7.92
N SER A 460 -4.86 -10.90 -6.68
CA SER A 460 -3.93 -9.88 -6.20
C SER A 460 -3.07 -10.40 -5.06
N HIS A 461 -1.89 -9.84 -4.95
CA HIS A 461 -0.97 -10.05 -3.83
C HIS A 461 -0.96 -8.87 -2.84
N ASP A 462 -1.73 -7.81 -3.10
CA ASP A 462 -1.94 -6.72 -2.17
C ASP A 462 -3.01 -7.09 -1.13
N ARG A 463 -2.56 -7.31 0.11
CA ARG A 463 -3.40 -7.72 1.25
C ARG A 463 -4.46 -6.68 1.60
N SER A 464 -4.08 -5.39 1.57
CA SER A 464 -5.01 -4.28 1.87
C SER A 464 -6.09 -4.17 0.80
N PHE A 465 -5.70 -4.27 -0.46
CA PHE A 465 -6.62 -4.23 -1.59
C PHE A 465 -7.64 -5.37 -1.55
N LEU A 466 -7.18 -6.61 -1.26
CA LEU A 466 -8.07 -7.76 -1.08
C LEU A 466 -9.05 -7.51 0.07
N ASN A 467 -8.58 -7.10 1.25
CA ASN A 467 -9.44 -6.85 2.41
C ASN A 467 -10.52 -5.78 2.15
N ASN A 468 -10.20 -4.77 1.33
CA ASN A 468 -11.12 -3.68 1.06
C ASN A 468 -12.17 -4.02 -0.02
N VAL A 469 -11.83 -4.87 -1.00
CA VAL A 469 -12.66 -5.09 -2.19
C VAL A 469 -13.47 -6.38 -2.13
N VAL A 470 -12.89 -7.51 -1.63
CA VAL A 470 -13.51 -8.82 -1.78
C VAL A 470 -14.49 -9.15 -0.67
N THR A 471 -15.51 -9.95 -1.02
CA THR A 471 -16.51 -10.47 -0.06
C THR A 471 -16.21 -11.91 0.35
N SER A 472 -15.52 -12.68 -0.51
CA SER A 472 -15.03 -14.03 -0.24
C SER A 472 -13.71 -14.27 -0.98
N SER A 473 -12.96 -15.27 -0.55
CA SER A 473 -11.65 -15.60 -1.10
C SER A 473 -11.55 -17.08 -1.43
N LEU A 474 -10.97 -17.41 -2.58
CA LEU A 474 -10.57 -18.76 -2.98
C LEU A 474 -9.10 -18.96 -2.68
N ILE A 475 -8.80 -19.85 -1.76
CA ILE A 475 -7.44 -20.08 -1.26
C ILE A 475 -6.85 -21.30 -1.97
N PHE A 476 -5.74 -21.09 -2.66
CA PHE A 476 -4.96 -22.14 -3.30
C PHE A 476 -3.81 -22.55 -2.38
N ASP A 477 -3.76 -23.83 -2.01
CA ASP A 477 -2.68 -24.37 -1.17
C ASP A 477 -1.42 -24.75 -1.97
N GLY A 478 -1.55 -24.88 -3.31
CA GLY A 478 -0.52 -25.34 -4.24
C GLY A 478 -0.52 -26.86 -4.47
N SER A 479 -1.42 -27.63 -3.84
CA SER A 479 -1.59 -29.07 -4.07
C SER A 479 -2.72 -29.40 -5.06
N GLY A 480 -3.37 -28.38 -5.61
CA GLY A 480 -4.56 -28.48 -6.46
C GLY A 480 -5.88 -28.28 -5.72
N LYS A 481 -5.87 -28.26 -4.40
CA LYS A 481 -7.07 -27.97 -3.60
C LYS A 481 -7.32 -26.47 -3.54
N VAL A 482 -8.60 -26.12 -3.69
CA VAL A 482 -9.10 -24.75 -3.57
C VAL A 482 -10.16 -24.70 -2.50
N GLU A 483 -9.97 -23.86 -1.49
CA GLU A 483 -10.89 -23.68 -0.38
C GLU A 483 -11.55 -22.31 -0.48
N GLU A 484 -12.87 -22.23 -0.28
CA GLU A 484 -13.59 -20.96 -0.21
C GLU A 484 -13.70 -20.50 1.24
N VAL A 485 -13.29 -19.25 1.48
CA VAL A 485 -13.35 -18.58 2.77
C VAL A 485 -14.14 -17.28 2.64
N ILE A 486 -15.03 -17.00 3.58
CA ILE A 486 -15.78 -15.75 3.62
C ILE A 486 -14.86 -14.64 4.12
N GLY A 487 -14.79 -13.53 3.40
CA GLY A 487 -13.97 -12.36 3.73
C GLY A 487 -12.67 -12.25 2.93
N GLY A 488 -11.79 -11.35 3.39
CA GLY A 488 -10.53 -11.02 2.75
C GLY A 488 -9.34 -11.86 3.25
N TYR A 489 -8.15 -11.33 3.05
CA TYR A 489 -6.91 -12.00 3.47
C TYR A 489 -6.80 -12.15 4.99
N ASP A 490 -7.16 -11.12 5.76
CA ASP A 490 -7.04 -11.13 7.23
C ASP A 490 -8.03 -12.12 7.84
N ASP A 491 -9.24 -12.25 7.27
CA ASP A 491 -10.24 -13.24 7.68
C ASP A 491 -9.73 -14.67 7.46
N TRP A 492 -9.12 -14.94 6.30
CA TRP A 492 -8.46 -16.20 6.05
C TRP A 492 -7.32 -16.48 7.03
N LEU A 493 -6.48 -15.48 7.30
CA LEU A 493 -5.36 -15.63 8.23
C LEU A 493 -5.85 -16.01 9.64
N ALA A 494 -6.97 -15.43 10.08
CA ALA A 494 -7.58 -15.73 11.38
C ALA A 494 -8.14 -17.16 11.46
N THR A 495 -8.48 -17.80 10.32
CA THR A 495 -8.95 -19.20 10.29
C THR A 495 -7.79 -20.21 10.29
N GLN A 496 -6.56 -19.78 9.99
CA GLN A 496 -5.41 -20.69 10.04
C GLN A 496 -5.12 -21.03 11.50
N PRO A 497 -4.97 -22.33 11.85
CA PRO A 497 -4.48 -22.68 13.16
C PRO A 497 -3.13 -21.99 13.34
N GLU A 498 -2.96 -21.26 14.44
CA GLU A 498 -1.68 -20.64 14.79
C GLU A 498 -0.57 -21.67 14.51
N ILE A 499 0.21 -21.46 13.46
CA ILE A 499 1.48 -22.16 13.31
C ILE A 499 2.31 -21.61 14.48
N ILE A 500 2.22 -22.28 15.61
CA ILE A 500 3.13 -22.08 16.74
C ILE A 500 4.50 -22.12 16.09
N ALA A 501 5.12 -20.96 15.96
CA ALA A 501 6.49 -20.84 15.50
C ALA A 501 7.28 -21.92 16.27
N PRO A 502 8.04 -22.80 15.57
CA PRO A 502 8.73 -23.87 16.28
C PRO A 502 9.51 -23.21 17.40
N ALA A 503 9.12 -23.50 18.62
CA ALA A 503 9.75 -22.97 19.81
C ALA A 503 11.25 -23.04 19.56
N LYS A 504 11.95 -21.89 19.57
CA LYS A 504 13.40 -21.84 19.51
C LYS A 504 13.90 -22.96 20.39
N LYS A 505 14.60 -23.93 19.83
CA LYS A 505 15.38 -24.87 20.63
C LYS A 505 16.29 -24.00 21.48
N GLU A 506 15.81 -23.68 22.67
CA GLU A 506 16.63 -23.08 23.72
C GLU A 506 17.81 -24.02 23.89
N LYS A 507 19.02 -23.47 23.70
CA LYS A 507 20.24 -24.11 24.15
C LYS A 507 19.95 -24.54 25.58
N LEU A 508 20.12 -25.84 25.86
CA LEU A 508 20.03 -26.41 27.17
C LEU A 508 20.93 -25.61 28.15
N ASN A 509 20.32 -24.61 28.76
CA ASN A 509 20.83 -24.07 30.00
C ASN A 509 20.42 -25.04 31.11
N PRO A 510 21.28 -25.28 32.11
CA PRO A 510 20.99 -26.23 33.18
C PRO A 510 19.65 -25.88 33.84
N ALA A 511 18.83 -26.89 34.06
CA ALA A 511 17.43 -26.86 34.48
C ALA A 511 17.11 -25.69 35.44
N PRO A 512 16.10 -24.84 35.10
CA PRO A 512 15.62 -23.85 36.03
C PRO A 512 14.93 -24.59 37.19
N ARG A 513 15.35 -24.26 38.41
CA ARG A 513 14.62 -24.63 39.64
C ARG A 513 13.15 -24.24 39.41
N LYS A 514 12.24 -25.20 39.63
CA LYS A 514 10.78 -25.02 39.64
C LYS A 514 10.47 -23.73 40.43
N GLN A 515 10.05 -22.67 39.75
CA GLN A 515 9.48 -21.51 40.40
C GLN A 515 8.20 -22.00 41.09
N ARG A 516 8.18 -21.91 42.42
CA ARG A 516 6.95 -22.12 43.17
C ARG A 516 5.93 -21.07 42.70
N PRO A 517 4.65 -21.41 42.60
CA PRO A 517 3.63 -20.43 42.26
C PRO A 517 3.75 -19.22 43.19
N ARG A 518 3.69 -18.02 42.67
CA ARG A 518 3.74 -16.76 43.43
C ARG A 518 2.55 -16.79 44.40
N LYS A 519 2.83 -16.77 45.68
CA LYS A 519 1.82 -16.65 46.74
C LYS A 519 1.61 -15.17 47.05
N LEU A 520 0.39 -14.82 47.42
CA LEU A 520 0.04 -13.50 47.94
C LEU A 520 0.94 -13.11 49.10
N SER A 521 1.54 -11.94 49.03
CA SER A 521 2.28 -11.36 50.16
C SER A 521 1.31 -10.95 51.26
N PHE A 522 1.78 -10.82 52.49
CA PHE A 522 0.94 -10.41 53.65
C PHE A 522 0.25 -9.04 53.39
N LYS A 523 0.92 -8.13 52.70
CA LYS A 523 0.34 -6.83 52.32
C LYS A 523 -0.78 -6.99 51.27
N GLU A 524 -0.58 -7.84 50.28
CA GLU A 524 -1.57 -8.12 49.21
C GLU A 524 -2.81 -8.84 49.78
N LYS A 525 -2.66 -9.71 50.77
CA LYS A 525 -3.80 -10.32 51.49
C LYS A 525 -4.63 -9.28 52.22
N GLN A 526 -3.96 -8.35 52.90
CA GLN A 526 -4.62 -7.28 53.64
C GLN A 526 -5.29 -6.25 52.70
N GLU A 527 -4.73 -6.07 51.50
CA GLU A 527 -5.31 -5.24 50.44
C GLU A 527 -6.57 -5.91 49.88
N LEU A 528 -6.51 -7.22 49.56
CA LEU A 528 -7.64 -8.01 49.06
C LEU A 528 -8.83 -8.04 50.03
N GLU A 529 -8.59 -8.06 51.36
CA GLU A 529 -9.66 -7.98 52.39
C GLU A 529 -10.30 -6.59 52.50
N LYS A 530 -9.57 -5.51 52.16
CA LYS A 530 -10.06 -4.13 52.28
C LYS A 530 -10.71 -3.59 51.03
N LEU A 531 -10.26 -4.04 49.83
CA LEU A 531 -10.78 -3.57 48.53
C LEU A 531 -12.30 -3.70 48.40
N PRO A 532 -12.96 -4.82 48.79
CA PRO A 532 -14.42 -4.92 48.69
C PRO A 532 -15.16 -3.87 49.52
N GLN A 533 -14.63 -3.55 50.72
CA GLN A 533 -15.23 -2.53 51.60
C GLN A 533 -15.04 -1.12 51.06
N GLN A 534 -13.91 -0.86 50.37
CA GLN A 534 -13.65 0.42 49.73
C GLN A 534 -14.54 0.60 48.48
N ILE A 535 -14.71 -0.44 47.67
CA ILE A 535 -15.61 -0.46 46.51
C ILE A 535 -17.04 -0.18 46.96
N ASP A 536 -17.56 -0.90 47.99
CA ASP A 536 -18.91 -0.74 48.50
C ASP A 536 -19.18 0.68 49.07
N ALA A 537 -18.17 1.27 49.75
CA ALA A 537 -18.25 2.65 50.23
C ALA A 537 -18.30 3.67 49.08
N LEU A 538 -17.51 3.47 48.02
CA LEU A 538 -17.49 4.36 46.85
C LEU A 538 -18.77 4.22 46.02
N GLU A 539 -19.33 3.02 45.87
CA GLU A 539 -20.62 2.79 45.22
C GLU A 539 -21.77 3.44 45.97
N THR A 540 -21.75 3.36 47.32
CA THR A 540 -22.74 4.04 48.17
C THR A 540 -22.64 5.56 48.01
N GLU A 541 -21.45 6.14 48.03
CA GLU A 541 -21.23 7.57 47.80
C GLU A 541 -21.68 7.99 46.40
N GLN A 542 -21.44 7.17 45.38
CA GLN A 542 -21.89 7.38 44.02
C GLN A 542 -23.42 7.43 43.94
N ALA A 543 -24.09 6.47 44.55
CA ALA A 543 -25.54 6.40 44.60
C ALA A 543 -26.17 7.64 45.30
N GLU A 544 -25.59 8.04 46.46
CA GLU A 544 -26.04 9.25 47.14
C GLU A 544 -25.87 10.54 46.34
N LEU A 545 -24.75 10.64 45.60
CA LEU A 545 -24.51 11.79 44.74
C LEU A 545 -25.49 11.82 43.53
N HIS A 546 -25.81 10.67 42.96
CA HIS A 546 -26.82 10.55 41.92
C HIS A 546 -28.22 10.89 42.42
N GLU A 547 -28.58 10.44 43.63
CA GLU A 547 -29.86 10.77 44.25
C GLU A 547 -29.99 12.29 44.51
N LYS A 548 -28.95 12.91 45.04
CA LYS A 548 -28.89 14.36 45.26
C LYS A 548 -28.95 15.13 43.94
N MET A 549 -28.32 14.64 42.88
CA MET A 549 -28.38 15.27 41.56
C MET A 549 -29.72 15.06 40.84
N ALA A 550 -30.49 14.04 41.22
CA ALA A 550 -31.85 13.81 40.69
C ALA A 550 -32.92 14.72 41.29
N ASP A 551 -32.63 15.43 42.40
CA ASP A 551 -33.60 16.34 43.04
C ASP A 551 -33.81 17.62 42.20
N PRO A 552 -35.03 17.88 41.71
CA PRO A 552 -35.33 19.07 40.90
C PRO A 552 -35.17 20.40 41.65
N THR A 553 -35.11 20.39 42.99
CA THR A 553 -34.97 21.61 43.82
C THR A 553 -33.55 22.17 43.73
N LEU A 554 -32.55 21.33 43.51
CA LEU A 554 -31.14 21.69 43.39
C LEU A 554 -30.88 22.59 42.14
N TYR A 555 -31.70 22.44 41.10
CA TYR A 555 -31.59 23.24 39.87
C TYR A 555 -32.36 24.57 39.95
N LYS A 556 -33.23 24.75 40.97
CA LYS A 556 -34.02 25.98 41.16
C LYS A 556 -33.35 27.02 42.03
N GLU A 557 -32.43 26.62 42.90
CA GLU A 557 -31.73 27.53 43.85
C GLU A 557 -30.44 28.16 43.30
N GLY A 558 -30.04 27.86 42.04
CA GLY A 558 -29.07 28.65 41.32
C GLY A 558 -27.57 28.45 41.70
N ASP A 559 -27.24 27.45 42.51
CA ASP A 559 -25.85 27.22 42.95
C ASP A 559 -25.10 26.32 41.97
N GLY A 560 -24.72 26.91 40.81
CA GLY A 560 -23.96 26.21 39.75
C GLY A 560 -22.60 25.63 40.19
N THR A 561 -22.05 26.18 41.30
CA THR A 561 -20.78 25.71 41.85
C THR A 561 -20.91 24.35 42.53
N LEU A 562 -22.02 24.11 43.20
CA LEU A 562 -22.32 22.88 43.91
C LEU A 562 -22.56 21.71 42.97
N ILE A 563 -23.21 21.95 41.83
CA ILE A 563 -23.44 20.96 40.77
C ILE A 563 -22.11 20.59 40.08
N THR A 564 -21.21 21.56 39.88
CA THR A 564 -19.91 21.33 39.28
C THR A 564 -19.02 20.49 40.19
N THR A 565 -18.99 20.79 41.50
CA THR A 565 -18.22 20.00 42.49
C THR A 565 -18.74 18.57 42.64
N MET A 566 -20.07 18.35 42.58
CA MET A 566 -20.66 17.01 42.59
C MET A 566 -20.28 16.20 41.34
N LYS A 567 -20.30 16.82 40.15
CA LYS A 567 -19.86 16.18 38.89
C LYS A 567 -18.38 15.82 38.91
N GLU A 568 -17.51 16.71 39.41
CA GLU A 568 -16.08 16.43 39.57
C GLU A 568 -15.83 15.29 40.57
N ARG A 569 -16.64 15.22 41.63
CA ARG A 569 -16.54 14.14 42.60
C ARG A 569 -16.97 12.80 42.02
N LEU A 570 -18.09 12.77 41.27
CA LEU A 570 -18.56 11.58 40.53
C LEU A 570 -17.50 11.06 39.55
N ALA A 571 -16.92 11.93 38.73
CA ALA A 571 -15.88 11.53 37.80
C ALA A 571 -14.63 10.94 38.49
N LYS A 572 -14.26 11.46 39.67
CA LYS A 572 -13.17 10.88 40.50
C LYS A 572 -13.54 9.51 41.07
N ILE A 573 -14.78 9.35 41.52
CA ILE A 573 -15.28 8.06 42.07
C ILE A 573 -15.27 7.01 40.94
N GLU A 574 -15.73 7.31 39.73
CA GLU A 574 -15.72 6.39 38.61
C GLU A 574 -14.31 5.89 38.29
N ILE A 575 -13.33 6.80 38.19
CA ILE A 575 -11.94 6.45 37.90
C ILE A 575 -11.35 5.58 39.02
N THR A 576 -11.69 5.87 40.29
CA THR A 576 -11.17 5.12 41.45
C THR A 576 -11.81 3.73 41.52
N LEU A 577 -13.10 3.61 41.28
CA LEU A 577 -13.82 2.33 41.22
C LEU A 577 -13.25 1.42 40.12
N GLU A 578 -12.98 1.95 38.94
CA GLU A 578 -12.39 1.17 37.84
C GLU A 578 -11.01 0.63 38.22
N ALA A 579 -10.18 1.45 38.86
CA ALA A 579 -8.86 1.05 39.31
C ALA A 579 -8.93 -0.01 40.47
N ASP A 580 -9.85 0.17 41.40
CA ASP A 580 -10.03 -0.74 42.54
C ASP A 580 -10.60 -2.10 42.10
N TYR A 581 -11.51 -2.12 41.10
CA TYR A 581 -12.01 -3.36 40.48
C TYR A 581 -10.91 -4.11 39.74
N GLN A 582 -10.11 -3.43 38.91
CA GLN A 582 -8.98 -4.06 38.23
C GLN A 582 -7.97 -4.64 39.21
N ARG A 583 -7.69 -3.90 40.30
CA ARG A 583 -6.75 -4.35 41.32
C ARG A 583 -7.26 -5.53 42.13
N TRP A 584 -8.56 -5.55 42.42
CA TRP A 584 -9.21 -6.68 43.09
C TRP A 584 -9.14 -7.94 42.23
N GLU A 585 -9.43 -7.83 40.95
CA GLU A 585 -9.39 -8.95 39.97
C GLU A 585 -7.98 -9.51 39.80
N GLU A 586 -6.94 -8.65 39.74
CA GLU A 586 -5.53 -9.07 39.73
C GLU A 586 -5.13 -9.89 40.97
N LEU A 587 -5.58 -9.47 42.12
CA LEU A 587 -5.23 -10.14 43.38
C LEU A 587 -6.02 -11.44 43.59
N ASP A 588 -7.27 -11.51 43.16
CA ASP A 588 -8.13 -12.69 43.24
C ASP A 588 -7.67 -13.84 42.34
N GLN A 589 -7.00 -13.54 41.23
CA GLN A 589 -6.43 -14.54 40.32
C GLN A 589 -5.16 -15.23 40.87
N ILE A 590 -4.55 -14.75 41.95
CA ILE A 590 -3.35 -15.33 42.55
C ILE A 590 -3.76 -16.43 43.55
N PRO A 591 -3.39 -17.70 43.34
CA PRO A 591 -3.74 -18.77 44.26
C PRO A 591 -3.14 -18.54 45.66
N GLU A 592 -3.91 -18.81 46.69
CA GLU A 592 -3.55 -18.64 48.13
C GLU A 592 -2.26 -19.38 48.57
#